data_22d35f970d9ce44f1203ffe8818e8752
#
_entry.id   22d35f970d9ce44f1203ffe8818e8752
#
_cell.length_a   1.000
_cell.length_b   1.000
_cell.length_c   1.000
_cell.angle_alpha   90.00
_cell.angle_beta   90.00
_cell.angle_gamma   90.00
#
_symmetry.space_group_name_H-M   'P 1'
#
loop_
_entity.id
_entity.type
_entity.pdbx_description
1 polymer ?
#
loop_
_entity_poly.entity_id
_entity_poly.type
_entity_poly.pdbx_seq_one_letter_code
_entity_poly.pdbx_strand_id
1 'polypeptide(L)'
;MTKLNNIVLVFLLSSCASLTGPEGAFPDTKYDFLDEELSDDVVTTDDLELRGEEDHYPIDVAAQDTIFQEVPKPRQIFSAGGASEVQLRRLGELLWIYVETLPSTTWPITRSYWETSEFQLLDANPETGEMLIDFDEEINFKITIEHGIKESSSEIFLSGVQKDEGASVELDQDEIQPYLEDIVSYIADSVGTFSGTSLAAQSLNDRKKSRIFSENERTVIELDLNFERAWSTVSRAINASQIISNDRNRDEGIFYVSLSCLLYTSPSPRDRYI
;
A
#
# COMPACT_ATOMS: atom_id res chain seq x y z
N MET A 1 -38.21 32.83 22.07
CA MET A 1 -37.81 31.40 22.03
C MET A 1 -36.54 31.16 21.18
N THR A 2 -36.30 31.88 20.10
CA THR A 2 -35.12 31.69 19.22
C THR A 2 -33.78 32.03 19.85
N LYS A 3 -33.70 33.03 20.72
CA LYS A 3 -32.43 33.41 21.39
C LYS A 3 -31.93 32.36 22.45
N LEU A 4 -32.87 31.69 23.09
CA LEU A 4 -32.52 30.63 24.07
C LEU A 4 -31.99 29.37 23.39
N ASN A 5 -32.52 29.04 22.20
CA ASN A 5 -32.07 27.89 21.41
C ASN A 5 -30.63 28.10 20.87
N ASN A 6 -30.30 29.32 20.48
CA ASN A 6 -28.94 29.63 19.99
C ASN A 6 -27.90 29.57 21.13
N ILE A 7 -28.26 29.96 22.35
CA ILE A 7 -27.35 29.86 23.51
C ILE A 7 -27.09 28.40 23.88
N VAL A 8 -28.12 27.55 23.85
CA VAL A 8 -27.98 26.11 24.11
C VAL A 8 -27.12 25.43 23.00
N LEU A 9 -27.27 25.84 21.75
CA LEU A 9 -26.49 25.32 20.64
C LEU A 9 -24.98 25.69 20.77
N VAL A 10 -24.68 26.91 21.21
CA VAL A 10 -23.30 27.35 21.44
C VAL A 10 -22.65 26.57 22.61
N PHE A 11 -23.41 26.27 23.67
CA PHE A 11 -22.92 25.44 24.78
C PHE A 11 -22.67 24.00 24.39
N LEU A 12 -23.45 23.42 23.48
CA LEU A 12 -23.25 22.06 22.97
C LEU A 12 -22.03 21.94 22.05
N LEU A 13 -21.70 23.00 21.31
CA LEU A 13 -20.50 23.03 20.44
C LEU A 13 -19.19 23.23 21.20
N SER A 14 -19.23 23.89 22.38
CA SER A 14 -18.02 24.05 23.22
C SER A 14 -17.66 22.81 24.05
N SER A 15 -18.56 21.85 24.15
CA SER A 15 -18.36 20.62 24.96
C SER A 15 -17.29 19.68 24.37
N CYS A 16 -17.07 19.68 23.05
CA CYS A 16 -16.05 18.81 22.44
C CYS A 16 -14.60 19.25 22.73
N ALA A 17 -14.37 20.55 22.90
CA ALA A 17 -13.02 21.06 23.14
C ALA A 17 -12.50 20.73 24.56
N SER A 18 -13.38 20.43 25.51
CA SER A 18 -12.99 20.04 26.89
C SER A 18 -12.75 18.55 27.05
N LEU A 19 -13.07 17.74 26.02
CA LEU A 19 -12.87 16.27 26.05
C LEU A 19 -11.55 15.87 25.42
N THR A 20 -11.13 16.53 24.33
CA THR A 20 -9.95 16.20 23.56
C THR A 20 -9.09 17.45 23.36
N GLY A 21 -8.08 17.62 24.14
CA GLY A 21 -7.12 18.71 24.06
C GLY A 21 -5.99 18.48 25.06
N PRO A 22 -4.92 19.27 25.06
CA PRO A 22 -3.80 19.09 25.98
C PRO A 22 -4.21 19.07 27.46
N GLU A 23 -5.30 19.77 27.81
CA GLU A 23 -5.88 19.81 29.15
C GLU A 23 -7.25 19.13 29.22
N GLY A 24 -7.64 18.33 28.24
CA GLY A 24 -8.91 17.63 28.17
C GLY A 24 -8.95 16.38 29.06
N ALA A 25 -10.16 15.81 29.24
CA ALA A 25 -10.35 14.57 30.01
C ALA A 25 -9.64 13.36 29.35
N PHE A 26 -9.34 13.43 28.06
CA PHE A 26 -8.57 12.45 27.28
C PHE A 26 -7.46 13.19 26.52
N PRO A 27 -6.35 13.54 27.20
CA PRO A 27 -5.20 14.17 26.53
C PRO A 27 -4.57 13.21 25.54
N ASP A 28 -4.02 13.74 24.45
CA ASP A 28 -3.19 12.96 23.53
C ASP A 28 -1.81 12.75 24.16
N THR A 29 -1.62 11.57 24.75
CA THR A 29 -0.38 11.17 25.43
C THR A 29 0.66 10.55 24.51
N LYS A 30 0.46 10.65 23.20
CA LYS A 30 1.31 9.99 22.20
C LYS A 30 2.79 10.36 22.29
N TYR A 31 3.08 11.56 22.78
CA TYR A 31 4.46 12.10 22.87
C TYR A 31 4.91 12.38 24.31
N ASP A 32 4.12 12.05 25.34
CA ASP A 32 4.46 12.31 26.75
C ASP A 32 5.79 11.65 27.15
N PHE A 33 6.13 10.53 26.50
CA PHE A 33 7.40 9.83 26.75
C PHE A 33 8.64 10.64 26.33
N LEU A 34 8.49 11.71 25.52
CA LEU A 34 9.60 12.57 25.11
C LEU A 34 9.97 13.56 26.20
N ASP A 35 9.04 13.88 27.09
CA ASP A 35 9.22 14.81 28.21
C ASP A 35 9.58 14.07 29.51
N GLU A 36 9.61 12.73 29.49
CA GLU A 36 10.02 11.93 30.65
C GLU A 36 11.52 12.03 30.88
N GLU A 37 11.90 12.37 32.09
CA GLU A 37 13.30 12.35 32.52
C GLU A 37 13.74 10.90 32.76
N LEU A 38 14.98 10.60 32.39
CA LEU A 38 15.57 9.28 32.69
C LEU A 38 15.54 9.07 34.20
N SER A 39 15.06 7.91 34.63
CA SER A 39 15.11 7.54 36.04
C SER A 39 16.55 7.50 36.52
N ASP A 40 16.75 7.86 37.79
CA ASP A 40 18.06 7.75 38.41
C ASP A 40 18.64 6.34 38.30
N ASP A 41 19.95 6.25 38.16
CA ASP A 41 20.69 4.99 38.11
C ASP A 41 20.33 4.08 39.29
N VAL A 42 20.19 2.80 39.02
CA VAL A 42 19.90 1.81 40.07
C VAL A 42 21.03 1.79 41.08
N VAL A 43 20.78 2.26 42.30
CA VAL A 43 21.74 2.17 43.37
C VAL A 43 21.72 0.75 43.94
N THR A 44 22.83 0.06 43.74
CA THR A 44 23.04 -1.28 44.32
C THR A 44 23.60 -1.18 45.74
N THR A 45 23.24 -2.16 46.58
CA THR A 45 23.85 -2.31 47.93
C THR A 45 25.29 -2.79 47.80
N ASP A 46 26.12 -2.43 48.77
CA ASP A 46 27.56 -2.70 48.78
C ASP A 46 27.96 -4.19 48.60
N ASP A 47 27.02 -5.10 48.73
CA ASP A 47 27.19 -6.56 48.59
C ASP A 47 26.95 -7.08 47.15
N LEU A 48 26.54 -6.24 46.20
CA LEU A 48 26.23 -6.60 44.83
C LEU A 48 27.20 -5.90 43.86
N GLU A 49 28.13 -6.66 43.32
CA GLU A 49 28.94 -6.23 42.17
C GLU A 49 28.05 -6.26 40.91
N LEU A 50 27.78 -5.10 40.36
CA LEU A 50 27.21 -5.01 39.00
C LEU A 50 28.21 -5.58 38.00
N ARG A 51 27.81 -6.57 37.22
CA ARG A 51 28.57 -6.94 36.03
C ARG A 51 28.64 -5.69 35.16
N GLY A 52 29.85 -5.33 34.70
CA GLY A 52 30.04 -4.18 33.84
C GLY A 52 29.01 -4.20 32.71
N GLU A 53 28.40 -3.03 32.48
CA GLU A 53 27.50 -2.85 31.37
C GLU A 53 28.23 -3.11 30.06
N GLU A 54 28.07 -4.33 29.54
CA GLU A 54 28.46 -4.61 28.17
C GLU A 54 27.33 -4.07 27.28
N ASP A 55 27.53 -2.90 26.68
CA ASP A 55 26.64 -2.38 25.65
C ASP A 55 26.83 -3.22 24.38
N HIS A 56 26.01 -4.27 24.27
CA HIS A 56 26.03 -5.17 23.11
C HIS A 56 25.45 -4.51 21.83
N TYR A 57 24.81 -3.38 21.97
CA TYR A 57 24.20 -2.63 20.86
C TYR A 57 24.44 -1.12 21.03
N PRO A 58 25.69 -0.66 20.91
CA PRO A 58 25.97 0.77 21.07
C PRO A 58 25.19 1.55 20.01
N ILE A 59 24.29 2.43 20.47
CA ILE A 59 23.62 3.38 19.61
C ILE A 59 24.61 4.51 19.32
N ASP A 60 24.95 4.69 18.06
CA ASP A 60 25.86 5.75 17.65
C ASP A 60 25.30 7.12 18.09
N VAL A 61 26.10 7.92 18.79
CA VAL A 61 25.71 9.23 19.34
C VAL A 61 25.21 10.17 18.23
N ALA A 62 25.64 9.95 16.98
CA ALA A 62 25.13 10.67 15.81
C ALA A 62 23.64 10.37 15.52
N ALA A 63 23.08 9.28 16.04
CA ALA A 63 21.66 8.96 15.88
C ALA A 63 20.77 9.66 16.93
N GLN A 64 21.34 10.24 17.99
CA GLN A 64 20.58 10.94 19.05
C GLN A 64 20.11 12.33 18.62
N ASP A 65 20.74 12.94 17.62
CA ASP A 65 20.33 14.22 17.04
C ASP A 65 19.31 14.11 15.89
N THR A 66 18.97 12.92 15.49
CA THR A 66 17.83 12.70 14.60
C THR A 66 16.55 12.82 15.44
N ILE A 67 16.08 14.06 15.58
CA ILE A 67 14.69 14.35 15.88
C ILE A 67 13.87 13.30 15.15
N PHE A 68 13.05 12.55 15.88
CA PHE A 68 12.13 11.56 15.33
C PHE A 68 11.36 12.18 14.18
N GLN A 69 11.93 12.16 13.00
CA GLN A 69 11.16 12.34 11.80
C GLN A 69 10.18 11.19 11.80
N GLU A 70 8.90 11.53 11.71
CA GLU A 70 7.82 10.58 11.54
C GLU A 70 8.31 9.48 10.60
N VAL A 71 8.29 8.22 11.08
CA VAL A 71 8.73 7.07 10.26
C VAL A 71 8.04 7.23 8.92
N PRO A 72 8.78 7.36 7.81
CA PRO A 72 8.18 7.64 6.53
C PRO A 72 7.19 6.53 6.23
N LYS A 73 5.91 6.86 6.36
CA LYS A 73 4.83 6.00 5.88
C LYS A 73 5.11 5.76 4.40
N PRO A 74 4.94 4.53 3.88
CA PRO A 74 5.05 4.29 2.45
C PRO A 74 4.19 5.35 1.76
N ARG A 75 4.82 6.30 1.08
CA ARG A 75 4.10 7.35 0.41
C ARG A 75 3.31 6.71 -0.71
N GLN A 76 1.99 6.85 -0.66
CA GLN A 76 1.24 6.91 -1.88
C GLN A 76 1.80 8.13 -2.62
N ILE A 77 2.53 7.89 -3.69
CA ILE A 77 3.23 8.96 -4.40
C ILE A 77 2.21 9.89 -5.01
N PHE A 78 1.05 9.35 -5.40
CA PHE A 78 -0.04 10.12 -5.94
C PHE A 78 -1.38 9.37 -5.81
N SER A 79 -2.44 10.06 -5.40
CA SER A 79 -3.83 9.63 -5.61
C SER A 79 -4.61 10.85 -6.06
N ALA A 80 -5.17 10.79 -7.25
CA ALA A 80 -6.07 11.83 -7.74
C ALA A 80 -7.46 11.67 -7.09
N GLY A 81 -7.88 12.70 -6.38
CA GLY A 81 -9.20 12.71 -5.74
C GLY A 81 -9.30 11.82 -4.49
N GLY A 82 -10.17 12.11 -3.57
CA GLY A 82 -10.32 11.45 -2.26
C GLY A 82 -10.69 9.96 -2.27
N ALA A 83 -10.55 9.26 -3.37
CA ALA A 83 -10.83 7.84 -3.53
C ALA A 83 -9.53 7.06 -3.75
N SER A 84 -9.36 5.99 -3.01
CA SER A 84 -8.26 5.04 -3.12
C SER A 84 -8.30 4.16 -4.38
N GLU A 85 -9.15 4.48 -5.34
CA GLU A 85 -9.47 3.62 -6.49
C GLU A 85 -8.36 3.59 -7.55
N VAL A 86 -7.62 4.69 -7.72
CA VAL A 86 -6.49 4.80 -8.67
C VAL A 86 -5.27 5.32 -7.93
N GLN A 87 -4.16 4.60 -7.99
CA GLN A 87 -2.95 4.90 -7.21
C GLN A 87 -1.70 4.65 -8.03
N LEU A 88 -0.75 5.59 -8.02
CA LEU A 88 0.62 5.32 -8.43
C LEU A 88 1.36 4.64 -7.28
N ARG A 89 1.93 3.48 -7.55
CA ARG A 89 2.65 2.65 -6.57
C ARG A 89 4.10 2.49 -6.96
N ARG A 90 4.96 2.42 -5.94
CA ARG A 90 6.40 2.20 -6.10
C ARG A 90 6.90 1.10 -5.17
N LEU A 91 7.75 0.23 -5.71
CA LEU A 91 8.50 -0.76 -4.93
C LEU A 91 9.92 -0.86 -5.51
N GLY A 92 10.90 -0.28 -4.82
CA GLY A 92 12.26 -0.13 -5.36
C GLY A 92 12.22 0.68 -6.67
N GLU A 93 12.78 0.09 -7.72
CA GLU A 93 12.81 0.68 -9.08
C GLU A 93 11.53 0.44 -9.89
N LEU A 94 10.56 -0.31 -9.38
CA LEU A 94 9.33 -0.59 -10.09
C LEU A 94 8.26 0.45 -9.76
N LEU A 95 7.76 1.14 -10.79
CA LEU A 95 6.59 2.03 -10.75
C LEU A 95 5.43 1.41 -11.52
N TRP A 96 4.21 1.48 -10.97
CA TRP A 96 3.00 1.03 -11.68
C TRP A 96 1.77 1.76 -11.16
N ILE A 97 0.74 1.82 -12.00
CA ILE A 97 -0.57 2.33 -11.62
C ILE A 97 -1.44 1.15 -11.18
N TYR A 98 -2.03 1.26 -10.01
CA TYR A 98 -3.07 0.36 -9.54
C TYR A 98 -4.43 1.00 -9.74
N VAL A 99 -5.37 0.22 -10.29
CA VAL A 99 -6.75 0.65 -10.52
C VAL A 99 -7.70 -0.39 -9.91
N GLU A 100 -8.68 0.05 -9.13
CA GLU A 100 -9.66 -0.84 -8.49
C GLU A 100 -10.81 -1.18 -9.44
N THR A 101 -10.48 -1.56 -10.66
CA THR A 101 -11.39 -2.09 -11.67
C THR A 101 -10.72 -3.20 -12.47
N LEU A 102 -11.53 -4.04 -13.13
CA LEU A 102 -11.03 -5.12 -13.98
C LEU A 102 -10.29 -4.58 -15.22
N PRO A 103 -9.32 -5.33 -15.76
CA PRO A 103 -8.58 -4.94 -16.97
C PRO A 103 -9.47 -4.59 -18.17
N SER A 104 -10.58 -5.30 -18.35
CA SER A 104 -11.52 -5.01 -19.43
C SER A 104 -12.19 -3.63 -19.33
N THR A 105 -12.26 -3.04 -18.14
CA THR A 105 -12.77 -1.67 -17.92
C THR A 105 -11.62 -0.67 -18.00
N THR A 106 -10.46 -0.98 -17.45
CA THR A 106 -9.28 -0.11 -17.46
C THR A 106 -8.72 0.08 -18.87
N TRP A 107 -8.77 -0.97 -19.70
CA TRP A 107 -8.28 -0.95 -21.07
C TRP A 107 -8.81 0.22 -21.93
N PRO A 108 -10.14 0.38 -22.12
CA PRO A 108 -10.65 1.42 -22.98
C PRO A 108 -10.39 2.83 -22.42
N ILE A 109 -10.29 2.98 -21.10
CA ILE A 109 -9.98 4.26 -20.46
C ILE A 109 -8.53 4.65 -20.74
N THR A 110 -7.59 3.71 -20.52
CA THR A 110 -6.17 3.94 -20.79
C THR A 110 -5.92 4.20 -22.29
N ARG A 111 -6.59 3.45 -23.15
CA ARG A 111 -6.49 3.65 -24.60
C ARG A 111 -7.00 5.06 -25.00
N SER A 112 -8.13 5.49 -24.44
CA SER A 112 -8.68 6.83 -24.71
C SER A 112 -7.73 7.94 -24.27
N TYR A 113 -7.00 7.76 -23.16
CA TYR A 113 -5.96 8.71 -22.75
C TYR A 113 -4.92 8.89 -23.87
N TRP A 114 -4.36 7.80 -24.38
CA TRP A 114 -3.32 7.86 -25.41
C TRP A 114 -3.84 8.37 -26.75
N GLU A 115 -5.09 8.04 -27.14
CA GLU A 115 -5.72 8.58 -28.35
C GLU A 115 -5.98 10.09 -28.27
N THR A 116 -6.07 10.65 -27.08
CA THR A 116 -6.32 12.09 -26.86
C THR A 116 -5.08 12.87 -26.42
N SER A 117 -3.99 12.17 -26.09
CA SER A 117 -2.70 12.76 -25.73
C SER A 117 -1.98 13.35 -26.96
N GLU A 118 -0.87 14.03 -26.71
CA GLU A 118 0.02 14.54 -27.77
C GLU A 118 0.84 13.43 -28.47
N PHE A 119 0.88 12.23 -27.89
CA PHE A 119 1.65 11.10 -28.38
C PHE A 119 0.85 10.28 -29.39
N GLN A 120 1.52 9.68 -30.36
CA GLN A 120 0.89 8.81 -31.33
C GLN A 120 0.77 7.37 -30.81
N LEU A 121 -0.45 6.88 -30.73
CA LEU A 121 -0.70 5.44 -30.48
C LEU A 121 -0.39 4.65 -31.77
N LEU A 122 0.65 3.81 -31.73
CA LEU A 122 1.11 3.01 -32.87
C LEU A 122 0.36 1.68 -32.99
N ASP A 123 0.18 0.98 -31.87
CA ASP A 123 -0.52 -0.30 -31.80
C ASP A 123 -1.26 -0.45 -30.46
N ALA A 124 -2.34 -1.22 -30.46
CA ALA A 124 -3.12 -1.51 -29.26
C ALA A 124 -3.77 -2.90 -29.39
N ASN A 125 -3.25 -3.86 -28.65
CA ASN A 125 -3.74 -5.23 -28.64
C ASN A 125 -4.51 -5.53 -27.33
N PRO A 126 -5.85 -5.60 -27.37
CA PRO A 126 -6.66 -5.85 -26.21
C PRO A 126 -6.52 -7.28 -25.65
N GLU A 127 -6.11 -8.26 -26.47
CA GLU A 127 -5.93 -9.62 -26.02
C GLU A 127 -4.68 -9.79 -25.16
N THR A 128 -3.59 -9.11 -25.51
CA THR A 128 -2.34 -9.14 -24.72
C THR A 128 -2.34 -8.11 -23.61
N GLY A 129 -3.15 -7.06 -23.71
CA GLY A 129 -3.18 -5.93 -22.79
C GLY A 129 -2.07 -4.91 -23.09
N GLU A 130 -1.50 -4.92 -24.30
CA GLU A 130 -0.36 -4.09 -24.66
C GLU A 130 -0.74 -2.96 -25.61
N MET A 131 -0.16 -1.78 -25.38
CA MET A 131 -0.22 -0.63 -26.26
C MET A 131 1.20 -0.15 -26.54
N LEU A 132 1.46 0.29 -27.78
CA LEU A 132 2.73 0.85 -28.20
C LEU A 132 2.51 2.31 -28.61
N ILE A 133 3.27 3.20 -28.01
CA ILE A 133 3.14 4.65 -28.17
C ILE A 133 4.47 5.22 -28.69
N ASP A 134 4.42 6.06 -29.68
CA ASP A 134 5.57 6.80 -30.18
C ASP A 134 6.00 7.87 -29.17
N PHE A 135 7.20 7.73 -28.57
CA PHE A 135 7.62 8.65 -27.53
C PHE A 135 8.68 9.65 -28.05
N ASP A 136 9.80 9.16 -28.53
CA ASP A 136 10.89 10.00 -29.07
C ASP A 136 11.52 9.37 -30.32
N GLU A 137 12.68 9.85 -30.76
CA GLU A 137 13.35 9.35 -31.99
C GLU A 137 13.87 7.91 -31.85
N GLU A 138 14.20 7.44 -30.63
CA GLU A 138 14.84 6.16 -30.34
C GLU A 138 13.95 5.16 -29.65
N ILE A 139 13.00 5.63 -28.85
CA ILE A 139 12.23 4.81 -27.91
C ILE A 139 10.74 4.95 -28.16
N ASN A 140 10.03 3.84 -28.06
CA ASN A 140 8.59 3.77 -27.88
C ASN A 140 8.26 3.47 -26.41
N PHE A 141 7.16 4.03 -25.90
CA PHE A 141 6.57 3.54 -24.68
C PHE A 141 5.73 2.30 -24.96
N LYS A 142 5.92 1.30 -24.13
CA LYS A 142 5.08 0.12 -24.07
C LYS A 142 4.27 0.16 -22.79
N ILE A 143 2.96 0.24 -22.92
CA ILE A 143 2.01 0.13 -21.83
C ILE A 143 1.53 -1.31 -21.76
N THR A 144 1.53 -1.90 -20.56
CA THR A 144 0.99 -3.24 -20.32
C THR A 144 -0.06 -3.17 -19.24
N ILE A 145 -1.27 -3.62 -19.55
CA ILE A 145 -2.40 -3.70 -18.62
C ILE A 145 -2.62 -5.15 -18.25
N GLU A 146 -2.53 -5.45 -16.96
CA GLU A 146 -2.64 -6.79 -16.43
C GLU A 146 -3.67 -6.86 -15.31
N HIS A 147 -4.14 -8.07 -15.00
CA HIS A 147 -4.94 -8.30 -13.81
C HIS A 147 -4.12 -7.98 -12.55
N GLY A 148 -4.69 -7.23 -11.62
CA GLY A 148 -4.02 -6.95 -10.35
C GLY A 148 -4.02 -8.16 -9.40
N ILE A 149 -3.35 -8.02 -8.28
CA ILE A 149 -3.33 -9.06 -7.24
C ILE A 149 -4.69 -9.19 -6.56
N LYS A 150 -5.38 -8.07 -6.34
CA LYS A 150 -6.76 -8.04 -5.82
C LYS A 150 -7.74 -8.47 -6.90
N GLU A 151 -8.74 -9.25 -6.56
CA GLU A 151 -9.66 -9.91 -7.49
C GLU A 151 -10.33 -8.97 -8.51
N SER A 152 -10.71 -7.78 -8.11
CA SER A 152 -11.35 -6.79 -9.00
C SER A 152 -10.43 -5.59 -9.22
N SER A 153 -9.20 -5.84 -9.64
CA SER A 153 -8.23 -4.77 -9.88
C SER A 153 -7.40 -5.02 -11.13
N SER A 154 -6.81 -3.95 -11.63
CA SER A 154 -5.82 -3.99 -12.71
C SER A 154 -4.56 -3.23 -12.32
N GLU A 155 -3.50 -3.52 -13.01
CA GLU A 155 -2.21 -2.86 -12.90
C GLU A 155 -1.75 -2.43 -14.29
N ILE A 156 -1.23 -1.20 -14.37
CA ILE A 156 -0.71 -0.63 -15.61
C ILE A 156 0.78 -0.38 -15.42
N PHE A 157 1.58 -0.96 -16.29
CA PHE A 157 3.02 -0.79 -16.34
C PHE A 157 3.41 0.02 -17.56
N LEU A 158 4.42 0.87 -17.41
CA LEU A 158 5.06 1.60 -18.50
C LEU A 158 6.51 1.16 -18.60
N SER A 159 6.95 0.78 -19.77
CA SER A 159 8.33 0.39 -20.08
C SER A 159 8.78 0.99 -21.41
N GLY A 160 10.09 1.08 -21.63
CA GLY A 160 10.67 1.52 -22.89
C GLY A 160 10.94 0.35 -23.84
N VAL A 161 10.81 0.58 -25.12
CA VAL A 161 11.20 -0.36 -26.19
C VAL A 161 11.93 0.38 -27.29
N GLN A 162 13.14 -0.06 -27.64
CA GLN A 162 13.90 0.51 -28.76
C GLN A 162 13.16 0.30 -30.08
N LYS A 163 13.12 1.35 -30.91
CA LYS A 163 12.42 1.30 -32.19
C LYS A 163 13.08 0.35 -33.20
N ASP A 164 14.40 0.31 -33.21
CA ASP A 164 15.14 -0.45 -34.21
C ASP A 164 15.23 -1.96 -33.88
N GLU A 165 15.40 -2.31 -32.61
CA GLU A 165 15.69 -3.67 -32.20
C GLU A 165 14.50 -4.32 -31.45
N GLY A 166 13.51 -3.55 -31.02
CA GLY A 166 12.41 -4.02 -30.17
C GLY A 166 12.87 -4.48 -28.79
N ALA A 167 14.11 -4.14 -28.41
CA ALA A 167 14.67 -4.50 -27.11
C ALA A 167 14.06 -3.64 -26.01
N SER A 168 13.82 -4.26 -24.84
CA SER A 168 13.36 -3.54 -23.65
C SER A 168 14.45 -2.59 -23.16
N VAL A 169 14.06 -1.36 -22.83
CA VAL A 169 14.92 -0.31 -22.27
C VAL A 169 14.43 0.01 -20.87
N GLU A 170 15.36 0.10 -19.94
CA GLU A 170 15.10 0.61 -18.61
C GLU A 170 14.93 2.13 -18.68
N LEU A 171 13.78 2.63 -18.23
CA LEU A 171 13.47 4.05 -18.21
C LEU A 171 13.80 4.62 -16.83
N ASP A 172 14.31 5.84 -16.80
CA ASP A 172 14.49 6.56 -15.54
C ASP A 172 13.11 6.84 -14.92
N GLN A 173 12.97 6.47 -13.65
CA GLN A 173 11.71 6.61 -12.93
C GLN A 173 11.29 8.06 -12.74
N ASP A 174 12.25 8.95 -12.51
CA ASP A 174 11.97 10.37 -12.32
C ASP A 174 11.50 11.00 -13.65
N GLU A 175 11.94 10.45 -14.80
CA GLU A 175 11.48 10.88 -16.12
C GLU A 175 10.07 10.37 -16.45
N ILE A 176 9.72 9.13 -16.08
CA ILE A 176 8.42 8.53 -16.42
C ILE A 176 7.32 8.86 -15.41
N GLN A 177 7.68 9.26 -14.19
CA GLN A 177 6.71 9.54 -13.13
C GLN A 177 5.67 10.60 -13.53
N PRO A 178 6.00 11.74 -14.17
CA PRO A 178 5.01 12.72 -14.60
C PRO A 178 3.96 12.14 -15.55
N TYR A 179 4.37 11.30 -16.50
CA TYR A 179 3.43 10.65 -17.43
C TYR A 179 2.48 9.69 -16.70
N LEU A 180 3.00 8.93 -15.73
CA LEU A 180 2.18 8.05 -14.91
C LEU A 180 1.19 8.84 -14.04
N GLU A 181 1.58 9.99 -13.50
CA GLU A 181 0.70 10.88 -12.73
C GLU A 181 -0.43 11.46 -13.58
N ASP A 182 -0.14 11.83 -14.83
CA ASP A 182 -1.15 12.30 -15.78
C ASP A 182 -2.15 11.19 -16.13
N ILE A 183 -1.65 9.96 -16.37
CA ILE A 183 -2.51 8.79 -16.60
C ILE A 183 -3.40 8.51 -15.39
N VAL A 184 -2.83 8.56 -14.17
CA VAL A 184 -3.58 8.38 -12.92
C VAL A 184 -4.70 9.41 -12.80
N SER A 185 -4.41 10.68 -13.09
CA SER A 185 -5.39 11.76 -13.03
C SER A 185 -6.53 11.53 -14.02
N TYR A 186 -6.19 11.19 -15.26
CA TYR A 186 -7.16 10.91 -16.31
C TYR A 186 -8.05 9.69 -15.96
N ILE A 187 -7.47 8.61 -15.48
CA ILE A 187 -8.22 7.40 -15.12
C ILE A 187 -9.13 7.70 -13.92
N ALA A 188 -8.63 8.41 -12.89
CA ALA A 188 -9.42 8.76 -11.73
C ALA A 188 -10.66 9.58 -12.07
N ASP A 189 -10.53 10.53 -12.99
CA ASP A 189 -11.65 11.33 -13.47
C ASP A 189 -12.64 10.51 -14.33
N SER A 190 -12.13 9.47 -15.00
CA SER A 190 -12.90 8.65 -15.94
C SER A 190 -13.61 7.48 -15.26
N VAL A 191 -13.03 6.85 -14.24
CA VAL A 191 -13.58 5.63 -13.58
C VAL A 191 -15.00 5.86 -13.06
N GLY A 192 -15.29 7.05 -12.52
CA GLY A 192 -16.62 7.39 -12.01
C GLY A 192 -17.67 7.67 -13.09
N THR A 193 -17.25 7.96 -14.33
CA THR A 193 -18.14 8.39 -15.44
C THR A 193 -18.21 7.37 -16.56
N PHE A 194 -17.20 6.53 -16.71
CA PHE A 194 -17.10 5.53 -17.77
C PHE A 194 -17.78 4.22 -17.36
N SER A 195 -18.84 3.86 -18.04
CA SER A 195 -19.62 2.64 -17.77
C SER A 195 -19.36 1.51 -18.79
N GLY A 196 -18.35 1.67 -19.65
CA GLY A 196 -18.04 0.73 -20.71
C GLY A 196 -17.01 -0.34 -20.29
N THR A 197 -17.17 -1.55 -20.84
CA THR A 197 -16.16 -2.62 -20.77
C THR A 197 -15.78 -3.05 -22.18
N SER A 198 -14.51 -3.34 -22.41
CA SER A 198 -14.04 -3.87 -23.69
C SER A 198 -14.26 -5.39 -23.73
N LEU A 199 -15.11 -5.86 -24.64
CA LEU A 199 -15.30 -7.28 -24.86
C LEU A 199 -14.02 -7.97 -25.37
N ALA A 200 -13.22 -7.25 -26.16
CA ALA A 200 -11.96 -7.78 -26.70
C ALA A 200 -10.88 -7.94 -25.60
N ALA A 201 -10.97 -7.15 -24.51
CA ALA A 201 -10.02 -7.23 -23.39
C ALA A 201 -10.52 -8.14 -22.23
N GLN A 202 -11.64 -8.85 -22.40
CA GLN A 202 -12.18 -9.72 -21.33
C GLN A 202 -11.25 -10.86 -20.95
N SER A 203 -10.46 -11.37 -21.90
CA SER A 203 -9.48 -12.43 -21.62
C SER A 203 -8.44 -12.01 -20.56
N LEU A 204 -8.19 -10.72 -20.39
CA LEU A 204 -7.28 -10.20 -19.37
C LEU A 204 -7.84 -10.36 -17.95
N ASN A 205 -9.16 -10.42 -17.80
CA ASN A 205 -9.79 -10.60 -16.49
C ASN A 205 -9.54 -12.00 -15.92
N ASP A 206 -9.25 -12.98 -16.76
CA ASP A 206 -9.01 -14.37 -16.36
C ASP A 206 -7.56 -14.64 -15.98
N ARG A 207 -6.64 -13.71 -16.28
CA ARG A 207 -5.22 -13.81 -16.00
C ARG A 207 -4.88 -13.37 -14.57
N LYS A 208 -5.48 -14.05 -13.59
CA LYS A 208 -5.29 -13.74 -12.16
C LYS A 208 -3.87 -14.04 -11.73
N LYS A 209 -3.27 -13.10 -11.01
CA LYS A 209 -1.91 -13.21 -10.43
C LYS A 209 -1.86 -14.05 -9.14
N SER A 210 -2.99 -14.43 -8.59
CA SER A 210 -3.07 -15.24 -7.38
C SER A 210 -4.04 -16.39 -7.53
N ARG A 211 -3.65 -17.56 -7.00
CA ARG A 211 -4.45 -18.77 -7.00
C ARG A 211 -4.32 -19.49 -5.68
N ILE A 212 -5.44 -19.95 -5.13
CA ILE A 212 -5.49 -20.73 -3.89
C ILE A 212 -5.96 -22.14 -4.24
N PHE A 213 -5.22 -23.15 -3.80
CA PHE A 213 -5.57 -24.54 -3.98
C PHE A 213 -5.08 -25.40 -2.82
N SER A 214 -5.50 -26.66 -2.77
CA SER A 214 -5.04 -27.62 -1.77
C SER A 214 -4.09 -28.62 -2.42
N GLU A 215 -2.92 -28.79 -1.83
CA GLU A 215 -1.92 -29.77 -2.24
C GLU A 215 -1.37 -30.49 -1.00
N ASN A 216 -1.37 -31.82 -1.01
CA ASN A 216 -0.89 -32.68 0.09
C ASN A 216 -1.48 -32.25 1.46
N GLU A 217 -2.79 -32.01 1.52
CA GLU A 217 -3.53 -31.58 2.71
C GLU A 217 -3.11 -30.18 3.25
N ARG A 218 -2.40 -29.41 2.46
CA ARG A 218 -2.01 -28.04 2.79
C ARG A 218 -2.67 -27.05 1.85
N THR A 219 -3.07 -25.91 2.38
CA THR A 219 -3.50 -24.80 1.55
C THR A 219 -2.27 -24.11 0.96
N VAL A 220 -2.24 -24.02 -0.35
CA VAL A 220 -1.17 -23.35 -1.12
C VAL A 220 -1.74 -22.10 -1.77
N ILE A 221 -1.01 -21.01 -1.67
CA ILE A 221 -1.26 -19.76 -2.38
C ILE A 221 -0.14 -19.61 -3.39
N GLU A 222 -0.49 -19.64 -4.66
CA GLU A 222 0.44 -19.35 -5.74
C GLU A 222 0.30 -17.89 -6.14
N LEU A 223 1.44 -17.20 -6.26
CA LEU A 223 1.51 -15.81 -6.71
C LEU A 223 2.41 -15.74 -7.94
N ASP A 224 1.82 -15.34 -9.07
CA ASP A 224 2.56 -15.07 -10.32
C ASP A 224 3.19 -13.66 -10.26
N LEU A 225 4.23 -13.53 -9.43
CA LEU A 225 4.93 -12.29 -9.13
C LEU A 225 6.42 -12.60 -8.94
N ASN A 226 7.26 -11.60 -9.19
CA ASN A 226 8.65 -11.69 -8.74
C ASN A 226 8.71 -11.73 -7.19
N PHE A 227 9.80 -12.29 -6.65
CA PHE A 227 9.95 -12.52 -5.21
C PHE A 227 9.75 -11.25 -4.38
N GLU A 228 10.26 -10.12 -4.81
CA GLU A 228 10.17 -8.85 -4.06
C GLU A 228 8.73 -8.36 -3.91
N ARG A 229 7.95 -8.42 -5.00
CA ARG A 229 6.53 -8.08 -4.97
C ARG A 229 5.72 -9.08 -4.18
N ALA A 230 6.00 -10.38 -4.34
CA ALA A 230 5.34 -11.44 -3.57
C ALA A 230 5.60 -11.26 -2.07
N TRP A 231 6.86 -11.05 -1.67
CA TRP A 231 7.25 -10.81 -0.28
C TRP A 231 6.56 -9.58 0.32
N SER A 232 6.57 -8.45 -0.39
CA SER A 232 5.87 -7.23 0.03
C SER A 232 4.37 -7.43 0.17
N THR A 233 3.76 -8.18 -0.77
CA THR A 233 2.32 -8.46 -0.77
C THR A 233 1.92 -9.35 0.40
N VAL A 234 2.66 -10.43 0.64
CA VAL A 234 2.42 -11.33 1.78
C VAL A 234 2.63 -10.61 3.10
N SER A 235 3.69 -9.80 3.24
CA SER A 235 3.94 -9.00 4.44
C SER A 235 2.74 -8.08 4.75
N ARG A 236 2.21 -7.40 3.75
CA ARG A 236 1.03 -6.53 3.92
C ARG A 236 -0.23 -7.31 4.26
N ALA A 237 -0.44 -8.46 3.64
CA ALA A 237 -1.58 -9.31 3.91
C ALA A 237 -1.58 -9.84 5.35
N ILE A 238 -0.42 -10.29 5.86
CA ILE A 238 -0.22 -10.71 7.26
C ILE A 238 -0.56 -9.56 8.20
N ASN A 239 -0.01 -8.36 7.96
CA ASN A 239 -0.26 -7.18 8.79
C ASN A 239 -1.75 -6.76 8.76
N ALA A 240 -2.38 -6.78 7.58
CA ALA A 240 -3.79 -6.40 7.43
C ALA A 240 -4.76 -7.40 8.08
N SER A 241 -4.39 -8.68 8.13
CA SER A 241 -5.19 -9.74 8.74
C SER A 241 -5.02 -9.85 10.27
N GLN A 242 -4.24 -8.95 10.88
CA GLN A 242 -3.93 -8.97 12.32
C GLN A 242 -3.25 -10.28 12.80
N ILE A 243 -2.62 -11.00 11.87
CA ILE A 243 -1.80 -12.16 12.20
C ILE A 243 -0.49 -11.64 12.81
N ILE A 244 -0.15 -12.14 13.99
CA ILE A 244 1.08 -11.73 14.67
C ILE A 244 2.26 -12.39 13.96
N SER A 245 3.12 -11.59 13.34
CA SER A 245 4.40 -12.06 12.81
C SER A 245 5.44 -11.97 13.91
N ASN A 246 5.93 -13.11 14.36
CA ASN A 246 6.94 -13.19 15.41
C ASN A 246 8.34 -12.92 14.85
N ASP A 247 8.60 -13.40 13.64
CA ASP A 247 9.88 -13.25 12.95
C ASP A 247 9.70 -13.45 11.43
N ARG A 248 10.70 -13.08 10.65
CA ARG A 248 10.72 -13.28 9.21
C ARG A 248 12.15 -13.45 8.70
N ASN A 249 12.35 -14.43 7.85
CA ASN A 249 13.60 -14.65 7.15
C ASN A 249 13.38 -14.43 5.64
N ARG A 250 13.84 -13.29 5.12
CA ARG A 250 13.63 -12.93 3.71
C ARG A 250 14.46 -13.80 2.78
N ASP A 251 15.67 -14.17 3.18
CA ASP A 251 16.58 -14.94 2.32
C ASP A 251 16.04 -16.35 2.06
N GLU A 252 15.35 -16.92 3.04
CA GLU A 252 14.69 -18.22 2.94
C GLU A 252 13.22 -18.11 2.53
N GLY A 253 12.65 -16.91 2.47
CA GLY A 253 11.26 -16.68 2.13
C GLY A 253 10.26 -17.11 3.21
N ILE A 254 10.65 -17.05 4.50
CA ILE A 254 9.87 -17.59 5.61
C ILE A 254 9.29 -16.47 6.48
N PHE A 255 7.99 -16.58 6.80
CA PHE A 255 7.32 -15.81 7.85
C PHE A 255 6.96 -16.72 9.01
N TYR A 256 7.41 -16.38 10.22
CA TYR A 256 7.02 -17.07 11.44
C TYR A 256 5.82 -16.36 12.04
N VAL A 257 4.66 -17.00 12.01
CA VAL A 257 3.40 -16.38 12.42
C VAL A 257 2.74 -17.15 13.55
N SER A 258 2.11 -16.41 14.47
CA SER A 258 1.25 -16.98 15.50
C SER A 258 -0.20 -16.78 15.11
N LEU A 259 -0.91 -17.88 14.93
CA LEU A 259 -2.35 -17.87 14.76
C LEU A 259 -2.98 -17.98 16.14
N SER A 260 -3.53 -16.88 16.66
CA SER A 260 -4.40 -16.95 17.83
C SER A 260 -5.67 -17.68 17.43
N CYS A 261 -5.82 -18.90 17.91
CA CYS A 261 -7.02 -19.67 17.67
C CYS A 261 -8.19 -19.02 18.45
N LEU A 262 -9.02 -18.24 17.75
CA LEU A 262 -10.26 -17.65 18.30
C LEU A 262 -11.34 -18.72 18.61
N LEU A 263 -10.95 -19.97 18.80
CA LEU A 263 -11.86 -21.08 19.07
C LEU A 263 -12.48 -21.06 20.48
N TYR A 264 -12.24 -20.01 21.29
CA TYR A 264 -12.73 -19.95 22.65
C TYR A 264 -13.41 -18.64 23.04
N THR A 265 -14.47 -18.25 22.37
CA THR A 265 -15.32 -17.17 22.89
C THR A 265 -16.81 -17.47 22.85
N SER A 266 -17.21 -18.69 22.57
CA SER A 266 -18.59 -19.12 22.85
C SER A 266 -18.57 -20.03 24.08
N PRO A 267 -19.06 -19.59 25.24
CA PRO A 267 -19.25 -20.51 26.35
C PRO A 267 -20.20 -21.62 25.89
N SER A 268 -19.74 -22.86 26.07
CA SER A 268 -20.54 -24.03 25.73
C SER A 268 -21.91 -23.89 26.40
N PRO A 269 -23.02 -24.26 25.73
CA PRO A 269 -24.32 -24.30 26.35
C PRO A 269 -24.36 -25.12 27.64
N ARG A 270 -23.38 -25.98 27.88
CA ARG A 270 -23.24 -26.79 29.11
C ARG A 270 -22.69 -26.02 30.30
N ASP A 271 -22.03 -24.88 30.09
CA ASP A 271 -21.46 -24.09 31.20
C ASP A 271 -22.46 -23.13 31.82
N ARG A 272 -23.74 -23.19 31.41
CA ARG A 272 -24.83 -22.36 31.92
C ARG A 272 -25.56 -22.96 33.12
N TYR A 273 -25.19 -24.14 33.56
CA TYR A 273 -25.83 -24.81 34.70
C TYR A 273 -24.77 -25.28 35.72
N ILE A 274 -24.21 -24.33 36.44
CA ILE A 274 -23.71 -24.55 37.79
C ILE A 274 -24.11 -23.34 38.63
#